data_e0dadcd60b739a3023df9268b21b6955
#
_entry.id   e0dadcd60b739a3023df9268b21b6955
#
_cell.length_a   1.000
_cell.length_b   1.000
_cell.length_c   1.000
_cell.angle_alpha   90.00
_cell.angle_beta   90.00
_cell.angle_gamma   90.00
#
_symmetry.space_group_name_H-M   'P 1'
#
loop_
_entity.id
_entity.type
_entity.pdbx_description
1 polymer ?
#
loop_
_entity_poly.entity_id
_entity_poly.type
_entity_poly.pdbx_seq_one_letter_code
_entity_poly.pdbx_strand_id
1 'polypeptide(L)'
;IKLKIIGDLREKNNNLIKQLEIADKIEFLPKLSKDQLIQNLDDADIGICPSIYEGFGFPLVEMMSRGLPVIASNRGSLPELLSDAGLTFNPFDKDELTVKIKQMLENTKLREKFALNSLNRMDDFFDWDEYAMKLEPLYQKILSGHF
;
A
#
# COMPACT_ATOMS: atom_id res chain seq x y z
N ILE A 1 -18.08 -9.14 -1.55
CA ILE A 1 -16.75 -8.50 -1.68
C ILE A 1 -16.81 -7.62 -2.91
N LYS A 2 -16.36 -6.37 -2.80
CA LYS A 2 -16.11 -5.46 -3.91
C LYS A 2 -14.63 -5.14 -3.99
N LEU A 3 -14.12 -5.02 -5.20
CA LEU A 3 -12.75 -4.57 -5.47
C LEU A 3 -12.81 -3.16 -6.07
N LYS A 4 -12.21 -2.19 -5.40
CA LYS A 4 -11.97 -0.85 -5.95
C LYS A 4 -10.54 -0.82 -6.52
N ILE A 5 -10.39 -0.41 -7.76
CA ILE A 5 -9.09 -0.25 -8.43
C ILE A 5 -8.88 1.24 -8.69
N ILE A 6 -7.91 1.82 -7.99
CA ILE A 6 -7.50 3.21 -8.19
C ILE A 6 -6.41 3.25 -9.26
N GLY A 7 -6.72 3.85 -10.39
CA GLY A 7 -5.85 3.93 -11.56
C GLY A 7 -6.57 3.55 -12.86
N ASP A 8 -5.83 3.64 -13.98
CA ASP A 8 -6.39 3.39 -15.30
C ASP A 8 -6.54 1.89 -15.58
N LEU A 9 -7.71 1.51 -16.11
CA LEU A 9 -7.96 0.16 -16.58
C LEU A 9 -7.31 -0.05 -17.94
N ARG A 10 -6.45 -1.06 -18.05
CA ARG A 10 -5.91 -1.52 -19.33
C ARG A 10 -6.94 -2.42 -20.02
N GLU A 11 -7.04 -2.30 -21.35
CA GLU A 11 -7.97 -3.07 -22.21
C GLU A 11 -7.92 -4.58 -21.93
N LYS A 12 -6.72 -5.13 -21.70
CA LYS A 12 -6.50 -6.53 -21.32
C LYS A 12 -7.29 -6.95 -20.07
N ASN A 13 -7.45 -6.07 -19.10
CA ASN A 13 -8.19 -6.36 -17.87
C ASN A 13 -9.70 -6.40 -18.12
N ASN A 14 -10.22 -5.57 -19.04
CA ASN A 14 -11.65 -5.58 -19.42
C ASN A 14 -12.07 -6.94 -19.97
N ASN A 15 -11.24 -7.57 -20.81
CA ASN A 15 -11.54 -8.86 -21.37
C ASN A 15 -11.59 -9.96 -20.30
N LEU A 16 -10.62 -9.95 -19.37
CA LEU A 16 -10.59 -10.91 -18.26
C LEU A 16 -11.81 -10.74 -17.35
N ILE A 17 -12.19 -9.50 -17.01
CA ILE A 17 -13.33 -9.19 -16.16
C ILE A 17 -14.64 -9.70 -16.78
N LYS A 18 -14.82 -9.51 -18.09
CA LYS A 18 -15.97 -10.04 -18.84
C LYS A 18 -15.98 -11.56 -18.84
N GLN A 19 -14.83 -12.18 -19.09
CA GLN A 19 -14.69 -13.64 -19.13
C GLN A 19 -15.00 -14.28 -17.77
N LEU A 20 -14.66 -13.61 -16.67
CA LEU A 20 -14.91 -14.08 -15.30
C LEU A 20 -16.29 -13.68 -14.76
N GLU A 21 -17.06 -12.90 -15.51
CA GLU A 21 -18.41 -12.42 -15.11
C GLU A 21 -18.42 -11.69 -13.75
N ILE A 22 -17.37 -10.90 -13.47
CA ILE A 22 -17.19 -10.19 -12.19
C ILE A 22 -17.28 -8.66 -12.31
N ALA A 23 -17.84 -8.16 -13.41
CA ALA A 23 -17.92 -6.72 -13.67
C ALA A 23 -18.71 -5.95 -12.59
N ASP A 24 -19.72 -6.56 -12.02
CA ASP A 24 -20.53 -6.02 -10.91
C ASP A 24 -19.79 -5.95 -9.57
N LYS A 25 -18.65 -6.62 -9.46
CA LYS A 25 -17.82 -6.68 -8.24
C LYS A 25 -16.59 -5.78 -8.30
N ILE A 26 -16.36 -5.11 -9.43
CA ILE A 26 -15.19 -4.27 -9.64
C ILE A 26 -15.62 -2.84 -9.95
N GLU A 27 -15.05 -1.90 -9.21
CA GLU A 27 -15.20 -0.47 -9.42
C GLU A 27 -13.84 0.12 -9.81
N PHE A 28 -13.80 0.83 -10.94
CA PHE A 28 -12.63 1.54 -11.41
C PHE A 28 -12.73 3.02 -11.08
N LEU A 29 -11.71 3.56 -10.44
CA LEU A 29 -11.59 4.94 -9.97
C LEU A 29 -10.36 5.57 -10.64
N PRO A 30 -10.50 6.12 -11.88
CA PRO A 30 -9.34 6.45 -12.71
C PRO A 30 -8.50 7.60 -12.15
N LYS A 31 -9.11 8.67 -11.70
CA LYS A 31 -8.39 9.83 -11.17
C LYS A 31 -9.18 10.43 -10.01
N LEU A 32 -8.63 10.30 -8.82
CA LEU A 32 -9.24 10.81 -7.60
C LEU A 32 -8.57 12.12 -7.17
N SER A 33 -9.36 13.04 -6.61
CA SER A 33 -8.82 14.10 -5.76
C SER A 33 -8.29 13.52 -4.46
N LYS A 34 -7.51 14.30 -3.71
CA LYS A 34 -6.99 13.88 -2.40
C LYS A 34 -8.12 13.47 -1.44
N ASP A 35 -9.19 14.25 -1.37
CA ASP A 35 -10.32 13.98 -0.48
C ASP A 35 -11.06 12.70 -0.89
N GLN A 36 -11.25 12.49 -2.20
CA GLN A 36 -11.85 11.27 -2.73
C GLN A 36 -10.97 10.04 -2.43
N LEU A 37 -9.64 10.16 -2.55
CA LEU A 37 -8.73 9.09 -2.20
C LEU A 37 -8.86 8.74 -0.72
N ILE A 38 -8.78 9.73 0.17
CA ILE A 38 -8.94 9.54 1.61
C ILE A 38 -10.25 8.83 1.93
N GLN A 39 -11.37 9.32 1.39
CA GLN A 39 -12.68 8.70 1.62
C GLN A 39 -12.72 7.23 1.14
N ASN A 40 -12.15 6.93 -0.03
CA ASN A 40 -12.11 5.55 -0.52
C ASN A 40 -11.21 4.64 0.32
N LEU A 41 -10.14 5.16 0.89
CA LEU A 41 -9.28 4.41 1.81
C LEU A 41 -9.99 4.17 3.15
N ASP A 42 -10.69 5.18 3.69
CA ASP A 42 -11.45 5.06 4.94
C ASP A 42 -12.63 4.09 4.84
N ASP A 43 -13.23 3.96 3.64
CA ASP A 43 -14.33 3.04 3.36
C ASP A 43 -13.85 1.59 3.07
N ALA A 44 -12.56 1.35 2.97
CA ALA A 44 -12.02 0.04 2.62
C ALA A 44 -11.72 -0.81 3.86
N ASP A 45 -11.89 -2.13 3.73
CA ASP A 45 -11.56 -3.10 4.78
C ASP A 45 -10.10 -3.59 4.68
N ILE A 46 -9.53 -3.64 3.47
CA ILE A 46 -8.19 -4.17 3.18
C ILE A 46 -7.59 -3.41 2.02
N GLY A 47 -6.34 -2.99 2.15
CA GLY A 47 -5.53 -2.45 1.08
C GLY A 47 -4.68 -3.52 0.39
N ILE A 48 -4.48 -3.40 -0.93
CA ILE A 48 -3.59 -4.28 -1.68
C ILE A 48 -2.64 -3.44 -2.53
N CYS A 49 -1.33 -3.63 -2.35
CA CYS A 49 -0.29 -2.97 -3.11
C CYS A 49 0.53 -4.02 -3.89
N PRO A 50 0.11 -4.40 -5.12
CA PRO A 50 0.71 -5.51 -5.87
C PRO A 50 1.87 -5.09 -6.77
N SER A 51 2.48 -3.95 -6.56
CA SER A 51 3.54 -3.41 -7.41
C SER A 51 4.73 -4.34 -7.52
N ILE A 52 5.22 -4.56 -8.73
CA ILE A 52 6.44 -5.34 -8.99
C ILE A 52 7.69 -4.52 -8.67
N TYR A 53 7.60 -3.20 -8.84
CA TYR A 53 8.69 -2.27 -8.57
C TYR A 53 8.14 -0.96 -8.01
N GLU A 54 8.70 -0.54 -6.89
CA GLU A 54 8.43 0.74 -6.26
C GLU A 54 9.75 1.32 -5.73
N GLY A 55 10.00 2.60 -6.02
CA GLY A 55 11.14 3.32 -5.46
C GLY A 55 10.94 3.67 -3.98
N PHE A 56 9.73 4.13 -3.62
CA PHE A 56 9.32 4.39 -2.24
C PHE A 56 8.06 3.59 -1.89
N GLY A 57 6.93 3.80 -2.57
CA GLY A 57 5.67 3.12 -2.31
C GLY A 57 4.62 4.03 -1.65
N PHE A 58 4.44 5.23 -2.18
CA PHE A 58 3.43 6.18 -1.68
C PHE A 58 2.03 5.56 -1.50
N PRO A 59 1.51 4.72 -2.43
CA PRO A 59 0.20 4.09 -2.22
C PRO A 59 0.14 3.21 -0.97
N LEU A 60 1.24 2.53 -0.62
CA LEU A 60 1.31 1.75 0.61
C LEU A 60 1.24 2.65 1.85
N VAL A 61 2.03 3.72 1.87
CA VAL A 61 2.07 4.68 2.98
C VAL A 61 0.72 5.39 3.14
N GLU A 62 0.07 5.77 2.04
CA GLU A 62 -1.28 6.35 2.04
C GLU A 62 -2.31 5.42 2.70
N MET A 63 -2.30 4.13 2.35
CA MET A 63 -3.17 3.13 2.97
C MET A 63 -2.86 2.96 4.47
N MET A 64 -1.58 2.84 4.82
CA MET A 64 -1.14 2.67 6.21
C MET A 64 -1.48 3.89 7.08
N SER A 65 -1.36 5.11 6.54
CA SER A 65 -1.69 6.36 7.25
C SER A 65 -3.18 6.48 7.61
N ARG A 66 -4.04 5.70 6.95
CA ARG A 66 -5.47 5.60 7.27
C ARG A 66 -5.78 4.41 8.19
N GLY A 67 -4.75 3.71 8.70
CA GLY A 67 -4.94 2.52 9.50
C GLY A 67 -5.54 1.34 8.72
N LEU A 68 -5.38 1.34 7.40
CA LEU A 68 -5.88 0.24 6.58
C LEU A 68 -4.92 -0.95 6.71
N PRO A 69 -5.40 -2.18 7.05
CA PRO A 69 -4.57 -3.37 7.01
C PRO A 69 -4.20 -3.71 5.56
N VAL A 70 -2.92 -3.92 5.29
CA VAL A 70 -2.41 -4.01 3.92
C VAL A 70 -1.81 -5.38 3.60
N ILE A 71 -2.01 -5.81 2.35
CA ILE A 71 -1.28 -6.91 1.71
C ILE A 71 -0.41 -6.29 0.62
N ALA A 72 0.91 -6.36 0.75
CA ALA A 72 1.83 -5.76 -0.19
C ALA A 72 2.72 -6.80 -0.90
N SER A 73 3.19 -6.44 -2.08
CA SER A 73 4.22 -7.22 -2.77
C SER A 73 5.51 -7.31 -1.93
N ASN A 74 6.23 -8.42 -2.02
CA ASN A 74 7.54 -8.61 -1.41
C ASN A 74 8.69 -8.04 -2.27
N ARG A 75 8.45 -6.98 -3.05
CA ARG A 75 9.41 -6.38 -3.98
C ARG A 75 9.69 -4.91 -3.67
N GLY A 76 10.88 -4.46 -4.10
CA GLY A 76 11.31 -3.07 -3.94
C GLY A 76 11.36 -2.65 -2.47
N SER A 77 10.90 -1.44 -2.19
CA SER A 77 10.81 -0.84 -0.85
C SER A 77 9.62 -1.33 -0.01
N LEU A 78 8.65 -2.01 -0.61
CA LEU A 78 7.39 -2.35 0.05
C LEU A 78 7.55 -3.19 1.33
N PRO A 79 8.40 -4.25 1.38
CA PRO A 79 8.59 -5.02 2.62
C PRO A 79 9.19 -4.20 3.76
N GLU A 80 10.12 -3.30 3.46
CA GLU A 80 10.74 -2.41 4.45
C GLU A 80 9.73 -1.42 5.01
N LEU A 81 8.92 -0.81 4.15
CA LEU A 81 7.86 0.12 4.57
C LEU A 81 6.79 -0.56 5.40
N LEU A 82 6.30 -1.73 4.94
CA LEU A 82 5.23 -2.47 5.59
C LEU A 82 5.67 -3.03 6.95
N SER A 83 6.90 -3.55 7.05
CA SER A 83 7.41 -4.19 8.26
C SER A 83 6.42 -5.24 8.81
N ASP A 84 5.96 -5.08 10.06
CA ASP A 84 5.00 -5.97 10.72
C ASP A 84 3.53 -5.46 10.64
N ALA A 85 3.27 -4.43 9.81
CA ALA A 85 1.96 -3.80 9.68
C ALA A 85 1.03 -4.49 8.67
N GLY A 86 1.41 -5.64 8.11
CA GLY A 86 0.59 -6.33 7.12
C GLY A 86 1.17 -7.67 6.68
N LEU A 87 0.67 -8.16 5.55
CA LEU A 87 1.15 -9.39 4.92
C LEU A 87 1.89 -9.08 3.63
N THR A 88 2.94 -9.83 3.34
CA THR A 88 3.61 -9.78 2.04
C THR A 88 3.27 -11.00 1.19
N PHE A 89 3.39 -10.85 -0.14
CA PHE A 89 3.23 -11.94 -1.11
C PHE A 89 4.16 -11.73 -2.31
N ASN A 90 4.44 -12.81 -3.04
CA ASN A 90 5.14 -12.73 -4.31
C ASN A 90 4.18 -12.25 -5.42
N PRO A 91 4.41 -11.09 -6.09
CA PRO A 91 3.50 -10.54 -7.09
C PRO A 91 3.34 -11.41 -8.34
N PHE A 92 4.17 -12.43 -8.50
CA PHE A 92 4.05 -13.43 -9.58
C PHE A 92 3.30 -14.69 -9.15
N ASP A 93 2.87 -14.77 -7.88
CA ASP A 93 2.12 -15.91 -7.32
C ASP A 93 0.69 -15.46 -6.92
N LYS A 94 -0.26 -15.69 -7.84
CA LYS A 94 -1.67 -15.38 -7.62
C LYS A 94 -2.32 -16.21 -6.52
N ASP A 95 -1.81 -17.43 -6.32
CA ASP A 95 -2.38 -18.36 -5.35
C ASP A 95 -1.96 -17.94 -3.93
N GLU A 96 -0.72 -17.49 -3.77
CA GLU A 96 -0.27 -16.87 -2.52
C GLU A 96 -1.09 -15.63 -2.19
N LEU A 97 -1.31 -14.70 -3.14
CA LEU A 97 -2.17 -13.53 -2.92
C LEU A 97 -3.59 -13.94 -2.49
N THR A 98 -4.16 -14.95 -3.13
CA THR A 98 -5.49 -15.47 -2.79
C THR A 98 -5.54 -15.97 -1.34
N VAL A 99 -4.52 -16.70 -0.90
CA VAL A 99 -4.41 -17.17 0.50
C VAL A 99 -4.33 -15.98 1.47
N LYS A 100 -3.49 -14.97 1.17
CA LYS A 100 -3.36 -13.78 2.03
C LYS A 100 -4.66 -12.99 2.12
N ILE A 101 -5.38 -12.82 1.01
CA ILE A 101 -6.70 -12.15 1.00
C ILE A 101 -7.69 -12.92 1.88
N LYS A 102 -7.81 -14.25 1.73
CA LYS A 102 -8.68 -15.08 2.56
C LYS A 102 -8.33 -14.95 4.05
N GLN A 103 -7.05 -15.04 4.38
CA GLN A 103 -6.55 -14.90 5.75
C GLN A 103 -6.98 -13.57 6.37
N MET A 104 -6.89 -12.46 5.62
CA MET A 104 -7.33 -11.15 6.07
C MET A 104 -8.84 -11.05 6.20
N LEU A 105 -9.62 -11.59 5.25
CA LEU A 105 -11.08 -11.53 5.27
C LEU A 105 -11.68 -12.33 6.43
N GLU A 106 -11.11 -13.50 6.72
CA GLU A 106 -11.64 -14.44 7.73
C GLU A 106 -11.19 -14.12 9.16
N ASN A 107 -10.16 -13.27 9.34
CA ASN A 107 -9.58 -12.99 10.65
C ASN A 107 -9.66 -11.50 11.04
N THR A 108 -10.76 -11.13 11.69
CA THR A 108 -10.97 -9.75 12.17
C THR A 108 -9.88 -9.28 13.16
N LYS A 109 -9.45 -10.13 14.08
CA LYS A 109 -8.39 -9.79 15.03
C LYS A 109 -7.06 -9.50 14.33
N LEU A 110 -6.77 -10.19 13.24
CA LEU A 110 -5.58 -9.94 12.43
C LEU A 110 -5.66 -8.59 11.72
N ARG A 111 -6.83 -8.24 11.16
CA ARG A 111 -7.06 -6.92 10.56
C ARG A 111 -6.90 -5.81 11.58
N GLU A 112 -7.52 -5.93 12.76
CA GLU A 112 -7.40 -4.96 13.85
C GLU A 112 -5.94 -4.77 14.28
N LYS A 113 -5.19 -5.87 14.43
CA LYS A 113 -3.75 -5.81 14.73
C LYS A 113 -2.99 -5.04 13.66
N PHE A 114 -3.19 -5.36 12.38
CA PHE A 114 -2.47 -4.70 11.30
C PHE A 114 -2.90 -3.25 11.09
N ALA A 115 -4.17 -2.93 11.35
CA ALA A 115 -4.64 -1.54 11.35
C ALA A 115 -3.90 -0.69 12.38
N LEU A 116 -3.77 -1.19 13.61
CA LEU A 116 -3.01 -0.52 14.67
C LEU A 116 -1.51 -0.43 14.33
N ASN A 117 -0.91 -1.53 13.85
CA ASN A 117 0.50 -1.53 13.46
C ASN A 117 0.77 -0.56 12.31
N SER A 118 -0.17 -0.41 11.34
CA SER A 118 -0.08 0.55 10.26
C SER A 118 0.01 1.99 10.79
N LEU A 119 -0.87 2.37 11.72
CA LEU A 119 -0.83 3.70 12.34
C LEU A 119 0.47 3.93 13.12
N ASN A 120 0.86 2.98 13.97
CA ASN A 120 2.10 3.08 14.75
C ASN A 120 3.33 3.19 13.84
N ARG A 121 3.34 2.45 12.72
CA ARG A 121 4.44 2.51 11.75
C ARG A 121 4.57 3.88 11.11
N MET A 122 3.46 4.63 10.95
CA MET A 122 3.50 5.98 10.40
C MET A 122 4.17 6.99 11.33
N ASP A 123 4.16 6.75 12.64
CA ASP A 123 4.87 7.57 13.61
C ASP A 123 6.41 7.47 13.46
N ASP A 124 6.91 6.42 12.81
CA ASP A 124 8.33 6.25 12.50
C ASP A 124 8.79 7.09 11.28
N PHE A 125 7.84 7.63 10.51
CA PHE A 125 8.15 8.44 9.34
C PHE A 125 8.28 9.91 9.73
N PHE A 126 9.42 10.51 9.34
CA PHE A 126 9.69 11.91 9.57
C PHE A 126 8.84 12.79 8.65
N ASP A 127 8.45 13.96 9.13
CA ASP A 127 8.00 15.03 8.25
C ASP A 127 9.19 15.65 7.48
N TRP A 128 8.89 16.55 6.55
CA TRP A 128 9.91 17.14 5.69
C TRP A 128 10.92 18.00 6.47
N ASP A 129 10.50 18.63 7.57
CA ASP A 129 11.37 19.47 8.39
C ASP A 129 12.37 18.62 9.17
N GLU A 130 11.92 17.53 9.80
CA GLU A 130 12.79 16.56 10.45
C GLU A 130 13.77 15.90 9.47
N TYR A 131 13.30 15.59 8.25
CA TYR A 131 14.16 15.03 7.21
C TYR A 131 15.24 16.02 6.79
N ALA A 132 14.89 17.30 6.58
CA ALA A 132 15.83 18.36 6.22
C ALA A 132 16.88 18.56 7.35
N MET A 133 16.47 18.60 8.60
CA MET A 133 17.36 18.70 9.75
C MET A 133 18.36 17.54 9.84
N LYS A 134 17.99 16.34 9.41
CA LYS A 134 18.90 15.18 9.37
C LYS A 134 19.86 15.20 8.19
N LEU A 135 19.45 15.78 7.06
CA LEU A 135 20.30 15.91 5.88
C LEU A 135 21.34 17.03 6.01
N GLU A 136 21.01 18.13 6.67
CA GLU A 136 21.88 19.29 6.79
C GLU A 136 23.29 18.95 7.34
N PRO A 137 23.44 18.20 8.44
CA PRO A 137 24.78 17.80 8.94
C PRO A 137 25.58 16.97 7.94
N LEU A 138 24.92 16.16 7.10
CA LEU A 138 25.58 15.37 6.07
C LEU A 138 26.15 16.25 4.97
N TYR A 139 25.40 17.26 4.51
CA TYR A 139 25.89 18.23 3.54
C TYR A 139 27.05 19.07 4.11
N GLN A 140 26.95 19.52 5.36
CA GLN A 140 28.03 20.26 6.03
C GLN A 140 29.32 19.41 6.11
N LYS A 141 29.19 18.13 6.43
CA LYS A 141 30.34 17.20 6.48
C LYS A 141 31.01 17.04 5.11
N ILE A 142 30.19 16.90 4.05
CA ILE A 142 30.69 16.81 2.66
C ILE A 142 31.44 18.10 2.27
N LEU A 143 30.84 19.25 2.54
CA LEU A 143 31.39 20.55 2.18
C LEU A 143 32.72 20.86 2.96
N SER A 144 32.85 20.35 4.18
CA SER A 144 34.06 20.52 5.00
C SER A 144 35.19 19.54 4.65
N GLY A 145 34.98 18.63 3.69
CA GLY A 145 36.00 17.66 3.26
C GLY A 145 36.30 16.55 4.28
N HIS A 146 35.47 16.35 5.28
CA HIS A 146 35.62 15.31 6.30
C HIS A 146 34.82 14.07 5.88
N PHE A 147 35.41 13.22 5.06
CA PHE A 147 34.95 11.84 4.80
C PHE A 147 35.86 10.85 5.51
#